data_12de95fe057e72180a93a1f4cd9f0f07
#
_entry.id   12de95fe057e72180a93a1f4cd9f0f07
#
_cell.length_a   1.000
_cell.length_b   1.000
_cell.length_c   1.000
_cell.angle_alpha   90.00
_cell.angle_beta   90.00
_cell.angle_gamma   90.00
#
_symmetry.space_group_name_H-M   'P 1'
#
loop_
_entity.id
_entity.type
_entity.pdbx_description
1 polymer ?
#
loop_
_entity_poly.entity_id
_entity_poly.type
_entity_poly.pdbx_seq_one_letter_code
_entity_poly.pdbx_strand_id
1 'polypeptide(L)'
;MKKQYIIIHHEAGNGGFNVVNEWHRKLWNWKSSLGYYCGYHIYIDRQGNMTKARNLTEEGAHTKYWNSKAVGICLMGNFVYDKPTEQQLTVLKKLVDEIRNKYNIPKKNVLGHKEVPGARTLCPAQLMDWIKQYRTKKGRLELIQQQINAIRIKLLALLKLLKLFH
;
A
#
# COMPACT_ATOMS: atom_id res chain seq x y z
N MET A 1 19.17 2.34 1.23
CA MET A 1 18.51 2.83 -0.03
C MET A 1 17.20 3.53 0.29
N LYS A 2 16.86 4.60 -0.45
CA LYS A 2 15.60 5.34 -0.25
C LYS A 2 14.44 4.55 -0.87
N LYS A 3 13.43 4.18 -0.07
CA LYS A 3 12.20 3.56 -0.56
C LYS A 3 11.35 4.61 -1.27
N GLN A 4 10.85 4.27 -2.46
CA GLN A 4 10.10 5.16 -3.35
C GLN A 4 8.69 4.63 -3.67
N TYR A 5 8.48 3.34 -3.45
CA TYR A 5 7.27 2.63 -3.80
C TYR A 5 6.81 1.72 -2.67
N ILE A 6 5.50 1.48 -2.63
CA ILE A 6 4.90 0.37 -1.88
C ILE A 6 4.25 -0.54 -2.93
N ILE A 7 4.62 -1.82 -2.92
CA ILE A 7 4.01 -2.81 -3.82
C ILE A 7 3.21 -3.79 -2.97
N ILE A 8 1.93 -3.88 -3.29
CA ILE A 8 0.97 -4.70 -2.57
C ILE A 8 0.78 -6.01 -3.33
N HIS A 9 0.83 -7.11 -2.59
CA HIS A 9 0.69 -8.47 -3.07
C HIS A 9 -0.43 -9.22 -2.36
N HIS A 10 -0.89 -10.31 -2.95
CA HIS A 10 -1.58 -11.38 -2.26
C HIS A 10 -0.68 -12.64 -2.21
N GLU A 11 -0.96 -13.51 -1.27
CA GLU A 11 -0.24 -14.78 -1.12
C GLU A 11 -0.49 -15.73 -2.31
N ALA A 12 -1.63 -15.59 -2.98
CA ALA A 12 -2.18 -16.53 -3.94
C ALA A 12 -2.51 -17.91 -3.34
N GLY A 13 -2.69 -17.96 -2.02
CA GLY A 13 -3.01 -19.14 -1.22
C GLY A 13 -3.56 -18.76 0.16
N ASN A 14 -3.75 -19.74 1.02
CA ASN A 14 -4.19 -19.60 2.40
C ASN A 14 -3.28 -20.37 3.38
N GLY A 15 -2.02 -20.58 3.02
CA GLY A 15 -1.05 -21.33 3.83
C GLY A 15 -0.51 -20.56 5.02
N GLY A 16 -0.58 -19.23 4.97
CA GLY A 16 -0.11 -18.36 6.03
C GLY A 16 1.39 -18.09 5.99
N PHE A 17 1.83 -17.24 6.90
CA PHE A 17 3.20 -16.72 6.92
C PHE A 17 4.28 -17.82 6.88
N ASN A 18 4.11 -18.87 7.68
CA ASN A 18 5.13 -19.94 7.76
C ASN A 18 5.30 -20.68 6.44
N VAL A 19 4.21 -20.92 5.71
CA VAL A 19 4.25 -21.56 4.38
C VAL A 19 4.96 -20.66 3.38
N VAL A 20 4.65 -19.38 3.34
CA VAL A 20 5.31 -18.39 2.47
C VAL A 20 6.80 -18.27 2.82
N ASN A 21 7.14 -18.21 4.10
CA ASN A 21 8.51 -18.11 4.57
C ASN A 21 9.34 -19.32 4.14
N GLU A 22 8.79 -20.53 4.31
CA GLU A 22 9.48 -21.77 3.92
C GLU A 22 9.58 -21.89 2.39
N TRP A 23 8.54 -21.50 1.66
CA TRP A 23 8.58 -21.49 0.20
C TRP A 23 9.67 -20.55 -0.33
N HIS A 24 9.77 -19.34 0.21
CA HIS A 24 10.83 -18.40 -0.16
C HIS A 24 12.22 -18.89 0.28
N ARG A 25 12.33 -19.61 1.40
CA ARG A 25 13.57 -20.26 1.79
C ARG A 25 14.05 -21.25 0.73
N LYS A 26 13.16 -22.10 0.24
CA LYS A 26 13.48 -23.07 -0.82
C LYS A 26 13.85 -22.42 -2.14
N LEU A 27 13.21 -21.30 -2.50
CA LEU A 27 13.46 -20.60 -3.77
C LEU A 27 14.78 -19.82 -3.78
N TRP A 28 15.05 -19.08 -2.72
CA TRP A 28 16.13 -18.08 -2.75
C TRP A 28 17.13 -18.21 -1.61
N ASN A 29 16.77 -18.88 -0.52
CA ASN A 29 17.58 -19.03 0.69
C ASN A 29 18.19 -17.70 1.19
N TRP A 30 17.46 -16.60 1.02
CA TRP A 30 17.92 -15.25 1.36
C TRP A 30 17.27 -14.76 2.64
N LYS A 31 18.00 -14.92 3.74
CA LYS A 31 17.57 -14.61 5.09
C LYS A 31 17.66 -13.10 5.36
N SER A 32 16.61 -12.52 5.96
CA SER A 32 16.61 -11.14 6.45
C SER A 32 17.35 -10.98 7.77
N SER A 33 17.65 -9.75 8.18
CA SER A 33 18.23 -9.46 9.50
C SER A 33 17.27 -9.82 10.65
N LEU A 34 15.97 -9.99 10.37
CA LEU A 34 14.98 -10.44 11.35
C LEU A 34 14.85 -11.96 11.45
N GLY A 35 15.68 -12.71 10.70
CA GLY A 35 15.75 -14.18 10.77
C GLY A 35 14.78 -14.91 9.84
N TYR A 36 14.00 -14.21 9.02
CA TYR A 36 13.04 -14.80 8.08
C TYR A 36 13.56 -14.86 6.65
N TYR A 37 13.06 -15.82 5.87
CA TYR A 37 13.33 -15.93 4.44
C TYR A 37 12.26 -15.31 3.55
N CYS A 38 11.13 -14.89 4.16
CA CYS A 38 10.03 -14.23 3.45
C CYS A 38 10.53 -13.02 2.66
N GLY A 39 10.24 -12.96 1.37
CA GLY A 39 10.69 -11.88 0.48
C GLY A 39 9.93 -10.58 0.65
N TYR A 40 8.75 -10.62 1.26
CA TYR A 40 7.98 -9.43 1.61
C TYR A 40 8.54 -8.77 2.87
N HIS A 41 8.36 -7.46 3.02
CA HIS A 41 8.74 -6.75 4.23
C HIS A 41 7.76 -7.00 5.36
N ILE A 42 6.47 -6.99 5.01
CA ILE A 42 5.37 -7.19 5.97
C ILE A 42 4.35 -8.15 5.34
N TYR A 43 3.88 -9.07 6.17
CA TYR A 43 2.81 -10.00 5.85
C TYR A 43 1.63 -9.73 6.77
N ILE A 44 0.38 -9.79 6.24
CA ILE A 44 -0.86 -9.55 6.98
C ILE A 44 -1.76 -10.77 6.83
N ASP A 45 -2.08 -11.44 7.93
CA ASP A 45 -2.99 -12.58 7.94
C ASP A 45 -4.47 -12.17 7.79
N ARG A 46 -5.38 -13.15 7.74
CA ARG A 46 -6.83 -12.90 7.57
C ARG A 46 -7.47 -12.16 8.74
N GLN A 47 -6.90 -12.23 9.94
CA GLN A 47 -7.33 -11.53 11.16
C GLN A 47 -6.75 -10.11 11.25
N GLY A 48 -5.85 -9.73 10.33
CA GLY A 48 -5.18 -8.44 10.36
C GLY A 48 -3.91 -8.43 11.19
N ASN A 49 -3.45 -9.58 11.71
CA ASN A 49 -2.17 -9.63 12.42
C ASN A 49 -1.01 -9.44 11.43
N MET A 50 -0.03 -8.64 11.84
CA MET A 50 1.14 -8.34 11.01
C MET A 50 2.37 -9.12 11.45
N THR A 51 3.07 -9.72 10.48
CA THR A 51 4.41 -10.24 10.66
C THR A 51 5.40 -9.39 9.88
N LYS A 52 6.32 -8.75 10.61
CA LYS A 52 7.44 -8.01 10.02
C LYS A 52 8.56 -9.01 9.71
N ALA A 53 8.72 -9.31 8.42
CA ALA A 53 9.67 -10.32 7.97
C ALA A 53 11.02 -9.74 7.50
N ARG A 54 11.04 -8.47 7.06
CA ARG A 54 12.24 -7.72 6.70
C ARG A 54 12.19 -6.32 7.26
N ASN A 55 13.32 -5.73 7.60
CA ASN A 55 13.36 -4.30 7.89
C ASN A 55 13.01 -3.51 6.62
N LEU A 56 12.29 -2.39 6.79
CA LEU A 56 11.84 -1.60 5.64
C LEU A 56 13.02 -1.04 4.80
N THR A 57 14.22 -0.95 5.39
CA THR A 57 15.44 -0.50 4.71
C THR A 57 16.12 -1.61 3.91
N GLU A 58 15.83 -2.87 4.20
CA GLU A 58 16.39 -4.02 3.49
C GLU A 58 15.83 -4.12 2.06
N GLU A 59 16.53 -4.81 1.21
CA GLU A 59 16.03 -5.22 -0.09
C GLU A 59 15.06 -6.41 0.08
N GLY A 60 13.94 -6.36 -0.60
CA GLY A 60 12.98 -7.46 -0.64
C GLY A 60 13.30 -8.50 -1.71
N ALA A 61 12.51 -9.57 -1.75
CA ALA A 61 12.50 -10.56 -2.83
C ALA A 61 11.04 -10.81 -3.26
N HIS A 62 10.38 -9.78 -3.78
CA HIS A 62 8.96 -9.83 -4.11
C HIS A 62 8.60 -9.27 -5.49
N THR A 63 9.46 -8.41 -6.06
CA THR A 63 9.22 -7.80 -7.38
C THR A 63 10.54 -7.54 -8.07
N LYS A 64 10.86 -8.34 -9.08
CA LYS A 64 12.12 -8.26 -9.83
C LYS A 64 12.40 -6.82 -10.32
N TYR A 65 13.63 -6.35 -10.18
CA TYR A 65 14.11 -4.99 -10.50
C TYR A 65 13.52 -3.84 -9.65
N TRP A 66 12.63 -4.15 -8.69
CA TRP A 66 11.99 -3.16 -7.83
C TRP A 66 12.26 -3.37 -6.35
N ASN A 67 12.84 -4.52 -5.98
CA ASN A 67 13.04 -4.96 -4.61
C ASN A 67 13.80 -3.95 -3.74
N SER A 68 14.84 -3.31 -4.29
CA SER A 68 15.66 -2.34 -3.55
C SER A 68 14.93 -1.02 -3.25
N LYS A 69 14.08 -0.55 -4.17
CA LYS A 69 13.37 0.74 -4.08
C LYS A 69 11.93 0.64 -3.58
N ALA A 70 11.41 -0.57 -3.36
CA ALA A 70 10.05 -0.79 -2.93
C ALA A 70 9.95 -1.47 -1.57
N VAL A 71 8.87 -1.19 -0.84
CA VAL A 71 8.41 -1.99 0.30
C VAL A 71 7.33 -2.94 -0.20
N GLY A 72 7.54 -4.25 -0.02
CA GLY A 72 6.54 -5.27 -0.36
C GLY A 72 5.66 -5.59 0.84
N ILE A 73 4.34 -5.51 0.66
CA ILE A 73 3.33 -5.90 1.64
C ILE A 73 2.51 -7.03 1.02
N CYS A 74 2.40 -8.16 1.71
CA CYS A 74 1.63 -9.31 1.28
C CYS A 74 0.44 -9.56 2.20
N LEU A 75 -0.74 -9.80 1.64
CA LEU A 75 -1.93 -10.21 2.36
C LEU A 75 -2.18 -11.70 2.12
N MET A 76 -2.49 -12.43 3.20
CA MET A 76 -2.97 -13.80 3.13
C MET A 76 -4.26 -13.89 2.34
N GLY A 77 -4.33 -14.80 1.40
CA GLY A 77 -5.51 -15.05 0.58
C GLY A 77 -5.18 -15.21 -0.91
N ASN A 78 -6.04 -15.88 -1.64
CA ASN A 78 -6.03 -15.91 -3.10
C ASN A 78 -7.14 -15.01 -3.65
N PHE A 79 -6.84 -13.74 -3.86
CA PHE A 79 -7.83 -12.74 -4.29
C PHE A 79 -8.21 -12.82 -5.77
N VAL A 80 -7.81 -13.87 -6.47
CA VAL A 80 -8.43 -14.24 -7.75
C VAL A 80 -9.84 -14.79 -7.50
N TYR A 81 -10.01 -15.56 -6.41
CA TYR A 81 -11.26 -16.26 -6.08
C TYR A 81 -11.93 -15.71 -4.83
N ASP A 82 -11.21 -14.96 -4.00
CA ASP A 82 -11.59 -14.56 -2.65
C ASP A 82 -11.48 -13.03 -2.50
N LYS A 83 -11.93 -12.49 -1.39
CA LYS A 83 -11.80 -11.07 -1.06
C LYS A 83 -10.93 -10.87 0.19
N PRO A 84 -10.19 -9.78 0.28
CA PRO A 84 -9.55 -9.40 1.54
C PRO A 84 -10.61 -9.14 2.61
N THR A 85 -10.28 -9.43 3.87
CA THR A 85 -11.16 -9.13 5.01
C THR A 85 -11.11 -7.63 5.35
N GLU A 86 -12.14 -7.14 6.06
CA GLU A 86 -12.18 -5.76 6.56
C GLU A 86 -11.00 -5.48 7.52
N GLN A 87 -10.62 -6.49 8.33
CA GLN A 87 -9.46 -6.39 9.22
C GLN A 87 -8.17 -6.19 8.43
N GLN A 88 -7.97 -7.00 7.38
CA GLN A 88 -6.81 -6.83 6.49
C GLN A 88 -6.77 -5.45 5.85
N LEU A 89 -7.91 -4.95 5.34
CA LEU A 89 -7.97 -3.65 4.68
C LEU A 89 -7.74 -2.49 5.64
N THR A 90 -8.24 -2.59 6.87
CA THR A 90 -8.04 -1.60 7.93
C THR A 90 -6.56 -1.49 8.30
N VAL A 91 -5.92 -2.62 8.54
CA VAL A 91 -4.49 -2.70 8.88
C VAL A 91 -3.62 -2.25 7.70
N LEU A 92 -3.95 -2.71 6.49
CA LEU A 92 -3.24 -2.30 5.27
C LEU A 92 -3.25 -0.79 5.09
N LYS A 93 -4.42 -0.15 5.27
CA LYS A 93 -4.54 1.30 5.14
C LYS A 93 -3.62 2.04 6.12
N LYS A 94 -3.68 1.68 7.40
CA LYS A 94 -2.83 2.28 8.45
C LYS A 94 -1.35 2.13 8.12
N LEU A 95 -0.95 0.92 7.78
CA LEU A 95 0.43 0.56 7.44
C LEU A 95 0.95 1.33 6.21
N VAL A 96 0.15 1.40 5.15
CA VAL A 96 0.50 2.13 3.93
C VAL A 96 0.66 3.63 4.22
N ASP A 97 -0.24 4.23 5.03
CA ASP A 97 -0.14 5.63 5.41
C ASP A 97 1.13 5.90 6.25
N GLU A 98 1.46 5.03 7.21
CA GLU A 98 2.67 5.13 8.04
C GLU A 98 3.96 5.05 7.18
N ILE A 99 4.04 4.07 6.29
CA ILE A 99 5.21 3.88 5.41
C ILE A 99 5.35 5.06 4.44
N ARG A 100 4.25 5.51 3.84
CA ARG A 100 4.26 6.67 2.95
C ARG A 100 4.77 7.92 3.65
N ASN A 101 4.27 8.20 4.84
CA ASN A 101 4.68 9.37 5.63
C ASN A 101 6.17 9.28 6.00
N LYS A 102 6.63 8.10 6.45
CA LYS A 102 8.03 7.88 6.84
C LYS A 102 9.02 8.11 5.69
N TYR A 103 8.67 7.70 4.47
CA TYR A 103 9.58 7.75 3.31
C TYR A 103 9.19 8.80 2.28
N ASN A 104 8.17 9.63 2.54
CA ASN A 104 7.62 10.62 1.61
C ASN A 104 7.19 10.00 0.27
N ILE A 105 6.54 8.83 0.33
CA ILE A 105 6.06 8.12 -0.86
C ILE A 105 4.71 8.71 -1.29
N PRO A 106 4.59 9.27 -2.51
CA PRO A 106 3.31 9.80 -2.98
C PRO A 106 2.27 8.67 -3.19
N LYS A 107 0.98 8.98 -3.04
CA LYS A 107 -0.10 7.99 -3.21
C LYS A 107 -0.02 7.23 -4.55
N LYS A 108 0.36 7.91 -5.64
CA LYS A 108 0.52 7.30 -6.97
C LYS A 108 1.56 6.18 -7.03
N ASN A 109 2.48 6.13 -6.07
CA ASN A 109 3.52 5.10 -5.96
C ASN A 109 3.14 3.93 -5.04
N VAL A 110 1.87 3.84 -4.63
CA VAL A 110 1.28 2.65 -4.02
C VAL A 110 0.70 1.82 -5.15
N LEU A 111 1.34 0.71 -5.48
CA LEU A 111 1.06 -0.10 -6.66
C LEU A 111 0.63 -1.52 -6.26
N GLY A 112 -0.21 -2.14 -7.06
CA GLY A 112 -0.34 -3.58 -7.08
C GLY A 112 0.79 -4.22 -7.90
N HIS A 113 1.20 -5.45 -7.59
CA HIS A 113 2.28 -6.11 -8.31
C HIS A 113 2.08 -6.10 -9.83
N LYS A 114 0.86 -6.36 -10.31
CA LYS A 114 0.54 -6.36 -11.76
C LYS A 114 0.74 -5.01 -12.48
N GLU A 115 0.80 -3.90 -11.73
CA GLU A 115 1.02 -2.56 -12.30
C GLU A 115 2.50 -2.24 -12.51
N VAL A 116 3.39 -3.07 -11.97
CA VAL A 116 4.82 -2.86 -12.11
C VAL A 116 5.26 -3.20 -13.53
N PRO A 117 5.96 -2.31 -14.23
CA PRO A 117 6.48 -2.57 -15.57
C PRO A 117 7.25 -3.89 -15.66
N GLY A 118 6.88 -4.74 -16.61
CA GLY A 118 7.48 -6.06 -16.81
C GLY A 118 6.89 -7.17 -15.94
N ALA A 119 5.98 -6.89 -15.02
CA ALA A 119 5.29 -7.92 -14.25
C ALA A 119 4.26 -8.66 -15.11
N ARG A 120 4.35 -10.00 -15.13
CA ARG A 120 3.38 -10.90 -15.79
C ARG A 120 2.61 -11.68 -14.72
N THR A 121 1.66 -11.02 -14.06
CA THR A 121 0.94 -11.60 -12.91
C THR A 121 -0.46 -11.01 -12.76
N LEU A 122 -1.38 -11.75 -12.16
CA LEU A 122 -2.68 -11.25 -11.71
C LEU A 122 -2.61 -10.58 -10.33
N CYS A 123 -1.52 -10.78 -9.58
CA CYS A 123 -1.31 -10.27 -8.22
C CYS A 123 -1.39 -8.73 -8.20
N PRO A 124 -2.14 -8.12 -7.27
CA PRO A 124 -2.90 -8.72 -6.18
C PRO A 124 -4.40 -8.95 -6.50
N ALA A 125 -4.77 -9.18 -7.76
CA ALA A 125 -6.11 -9.51 -8.23
C ALA A 125 -7.19 -8.50 -7.77
N GLN A 126 -8.25 -8.92 -7.07
CA GLN A 126 -9.35 -8.03 -6.63
C GLN A 126 -8.91 -6.94 -5.64
N LEU A 127 -7.76 -7.09 -4.96
CA LEU A 127 -7.23 -6.03 -4.10
C LEU A 127 -6.82 -4.77 -4.90
N MET A 128 -6.74 -4.85 -6.24
CA MET A 128 -6.53 -3.69 -7.10
C MET A 128 -7.59 -2.61 -6.94
N ASP A 129 -8.85 -2.97 -6.67
CA ASP A 129 -9.93 -2.00 -6.51
C ASP A 129 -9.70 -1.14 -5.27
N TRP A 130 -9.27 -1.75 -4.17
CA TRP A 130 -8.86 -1.02 -2.98
C TRP A 130 -7.68 -0.09 -3.27
N ILE A 131 -6.64 -0.55 -4.00
CA ILE A 131 -5.47 0.27 -4.33
C ILE A 131 -5.86 1.49 -5.15
N LYS A 132 -6.72 1.33 -6.16
CA LYS A 132 -7.23 2.43 -6.99
C LYS A 132 -8.01 3.44 -6.15
N GLN A 133 -8.94 2.97 -5.30
CA GLN A 133 -9.71 3.81 -4.38
C GLN A 133 -8.79 4.54 -3.39
N TYR A 134 -7.81 3.85 -2.82
CA TYR A 134 -6.84 4.46 -1.91
C TYR A 134 -6.08 5.63 -2.55
N ARG A 135 -5.65 5.49 -3.80
CA ARG A 135 -4.94 6.54 -4.54
C ARG A 135 -5.80 7.76 -4.83
N THR A 136 -7.07 7.55 -5.14
CA THR A 136 -8.01 8.64 -5.51
C THR A 136 -8.69 9.29 -4.31
N LYS A 137 -8.84 8.56 -3.19
CA LYS A 137 -9.49 9.08 -1.99
C LYS A 137 -8.68 10.24 -1.41
N LYS A 138 -9.31 11.43 -1.39
CA LYS A 138 -8.71 12.61 -0.77
C LYS A 138 -8.56 12.39 0.74
N GLY A 139 -7.44 12.81 1.30
CA GLY A 139 -7.25 12.82 2.74
C GLY A 139 -8.22 13.79 3.41
N ARG A 140 -8.54 13.57 4.70
CA ARG A 140 -9.44 14.46 5.46
C ARG A 140 -8.99 15.94 5.41
N LEU A 141 -7.69 16.18 5.48
CA LEU A 141 -7.11 17.54 5.38
C LEU A 141 -7.30 18.16 3.99
N GLU A 142 -7.16 17.37 2.92
CA GLU A 142 -7.40 17.84 1.54
C GLU A 142 -8.87 18.19 1.33
N LEU A 143 -9.80 17.42 1.91
CA LEU A 143 -11.23 17.70 1.85
C LEU A 143 -11.58 18.98 2.64
N ILE A 144 -11.04 19.14 3.84
CA ILE A 144 -11.21 20.34 4.67
C ILE A 144 -10.66 21.57 3.92
N GLN A 145 -9.46 21.47 3.34
CA GLN A 145 -8.87 22.58 2.59
C GLN A 145 -9.72 22.97 1.36
N GLN A 146 -10.33 22.00 0.68
CA GLN A 146 -11.25 22.28 -0.42
C GLN A 146 -12.51 23.00 0.07
N GLN A 147 -13.07 22.59 1.21
CA GLN A 147 -14.24 23.26 1.79
C GLN A 147 -13.90 24.70 2.19
N ILE A 148 -12.75 24.92 2.83
CA ILE A 148 -12.27 26.27 3.17
C ILE A 148 -12.13 27.14 1.92
N ASN A 149 -11.51 26.62 0.85
CA ASN A 149 -11.34 27.36 -0.40
C ASN A 149 -12.69 27.70 -1.05
N ALA A 150 -13.65 26.79 -1.03
CA ALA A 150 -15.01 27.03 -1.56
C ALA A 150 -15.76 28.12 -0.78
N ILE A 151 -15.66 28.12 0.55
CA ILE A 151 -16.24 29.18 1.41
C ILE A 151 -15.56 30.52 1.13
N ARG A 152 -14.24 30.55 1.01
CA ARG A 152 -13.48 31.78 0.68
C ARG A 152 -13.92 32.38 -0.64
N ILE A 153 -14.13 31.58 -1.69
CA ILE A 153 -14.60 32.04 -3.00
C ILE A 153 -16.00 32.66 -2.87
N LYS A 154 -16.92 31.97 -2.16
CA LYS A 154 -18.28 32.49 -1.94
C LYS A 154 -18.26 33.80 -1.16
N LEU A 155 -17.44 33.93 -0.13
CA LEU A 155 -17.32 35.15 0.66
C LEU A 155 -16.78 36.31 -0.17
N LEU A 156 -15.76 36.07 -1.01
CA LEU A 156 -15.25 37.10 -1.92
C LEU A 156 -16.29 37.58 -2.94
N ALA A 157 -17.12 36.67 -3.44
CA ALA A 157 -18.21 37.03 -4.35
C ALA A 157 -19.27 37.91 -3.65
N LEU A 158 -19.65 37.55 -2.41
CA LEU A 158 -20.56 38.37 -1.61
C LEU A 158 -20.00 39.76 -1.31
N LEU A 159 -18.74 39.87 -0.94
CA LEU A 159 -18.08 41.16 -0.69
C LEU A 159 -18.03 42.06 -1.94
N LYS A 160 -17.86 41.46 -3.13
CA LYS A 160 -17.94 42.20 -4.39
C LYS A 160 -19.33 42.72 -4.65
N LEU A 161 -20.39 41.94 -4.40
CA LEU A 161 -21.76 42.36 -4.53
C LEU A 161 -22.11 43.51 -3.58
N LEU A 162 -21.71 43.42 -2.32
CA LEU A 162 -21.91 44.47 -1.33
C LEU A 162 -21.27 45.80 -1.71
N LYS A 163 -20.09 45.77 -2.39
CA LYS A 163 -19.42 46.97 -2.89
C LYS A 163 -20.11 47.63 -4.12
N LEU A 164 -21.04 46.93 -4.78
CA LEU A 164 -21.82 47.45 -5.89
C LEU A 164 -23.06 48.19 -5.43
N PHE A 165 -23.44 48.09 -4.15
CA PHE A 165 -24.59 48.75 -3.55
C PHE A 165 -24.20 49.94 -2.64
N HIS A 166 -22.94 50.32 -2.60
CA HIS A 166 -22.39 51.51 -1.96
C HIS A 166 -21.65 52.34 -2.98
#